data_2e8dd91d84ccd2e7e8257800eb28f241
#
_entry.id   2e8dd91d84ccd2e7e8257800eb28f241
#
_cell.length_a   1.000
_cell.length_b   1.000
_cell.length_c   1.000
_cell.angle_alpha   90.00
_cell.angle_beta   90.00
_cell.angle_gamma   90.00
#
_symmetry.space_group_name_H-M   'P 1'
#
loop_
_entity.id
_entity.type
_entity.pdbx_description
1 polymer ?
#
loop_
_entity_poly.entity_id
_entity_poly.type
_entity_poly.pdbx_seq_one_letter_code
_entity_poly.pdbx_strand_id
1 'polypeptide(L)'
;MPLSRLEILAILFGVAAGCATRFSIAGEPAAGQLHVGWATVDITPSARVVLDGSGYKRVTSEVEDPVTATVLALETRDGDRVIEQAIMISFDLVRMTKEVQDGLQLEAAKRLKDFDSSKLFCGATHTHCGPSISYERTGPGQLYDLSNETDVMTPQQYILLLYERVGAGIAEAWQSRKPAGMSWGLGHAAVGYNRRLSYTDGSAIMGFDTARPDFSHIEGSEDQAVEMLFFWDSGQKLTGLLLNIACPSQVGRKAISADFWHPIREGIKAKYGPQLHIFAQCAAAGDQCPEPIVRSRAEKAMTERRKISWKQELANRVVRAVDDVWPCAQADVQTRPVFAHRTIKMDIPNKNSYNEARWMPSMVPVEVHVLRLGDVAMATNPFELFLDYGIQIKGRSKAVLTFISQLTCDSQGYLPTRRAVAGGDYSAVNHTVGPTGGRVLVDESVKAINSMWP
;
A
#
# COMPACT_ATOMS: atom_id res chain seq x y z
N MET A 1 -20.62 29.23 -65.31
CA MET A 1 -21.58 28.16 -64.94
C MET A 1 -21.00 27.39 -63.80
N PRO A 2 -21.60 27.41 -62.63
CA PRO A 2 -21.09 26.68 -61.45
C PRO A 2 -21.51 25.23 -61.49
N LEU A 3 -20.58 24.32 -61.27
CA LEU A 3 -20.78 22.90 -61.13
C LEU A 3 -21.50 22.60 -59.80
N SER A 4 -22.45 21.65 -59.86
CA SER A 4 -23.44 21.35 -58.86
C SER A 4 -22.86 20.65 -57.61
N ARG A 5 -23.50 20.89 -56.47
CA ARG A 5 -23.15 20.42 -55.11
C ARG A 5 -23.36 18.89 -54.92
N LEU A 6 -23.21 18.05 -55.92
CA LEU A 6 -23.51 16.61 -55.82
C LEU A 6 -22.28 15.68 -56.03
N GLU A 7 -21.11 16.15 -56.25
CA GLU A 7 -19.91 15.32 -56.53
C GLU A 7 -18.83 15.35 -55.44
N ILE A 8 -19.09 15.92 -54.26
CA ILE A 8 -18.11 15.97 -53.12
C ILE A 8 -18.49 14.99 -51.99
N LEU A 9 -19.46 14.12 -52.19
CA LEU A 9 -19.90 13.18 -51.11
C LEU A 9 -19.52 11.71 -51.34
N ALA A 10 -18.56 11.42 -52.22
CA ALA A 10 -18.20 10.04 -52.56
C ALA A 10 -16.74 9.63 -52.30
N ILE A 11 -15.94 10.43 -51.60
CA ILE A 11 -14.51 10.11 -51.34
C ILE A 11 -14.17 10.08 -49.81
N LEU A 12 -15.11 9.92 -48.93
CA LEU A 12 -14.87 9.85 -47.46
C LEU A 12 -15.44 8.56 -46.83
N PHE A 13 -15.67 7.49 -47.61
CA PHE A 13 -16.02 6.17 -47.07
C PHE A 13 -15.04 5.10 -47.58
N GLY A 14 -13.85 5.11 -47.06
CA GLY A 14 -12.88 4.06 -47.36
C GLY A 14 -11.66 4.19 -46.48
N VAL A 15 -11.60 3.37 -45.46
CA VAL A 15 -10.54 3.04 -44.50
C VAL A 15 -10.89 3.45 -43.08
N ALA A 16 -11.83 2.75 -42.48
CA ALA A 16 -11.90 2.50 -41.07
C ALA A 16 -12.20 1.02 -40.85
N ALA A 17 -11.30 0.14 -41.33
CA ALA A 17 -11.17 -1.20 -40.77
C ALA A 17 -10.50 -1.04 -39.41
N GLY A 18 -11.22 -0.47 -38.46
CA GLY A 18 -10.83 -0.42 -37.07
C GLY A 18 -10.73 -1.83 -36.54
N CYS A 19 -9.55 -2.16 -36.05
CA CYS A 19 -9.29 -3.33 -35.23
C CYS A 19 -10.24 -3.26 -34.03
N ALA A 20 -11.43 -3.81 -34.18
CA ALA A 20 -12.36 -4.06 -33.09
C ALA A 20 -11.72 -5.17 -32.25
N THR A 21 -10.89 -4.78 -31.28
CA THR A 21 -10.55 -5.63 -30.17
C THR A 21 -11.89 -6.06 -29.55
N ARG A 22 -12.29 -7.30 -29.86
CA ARG A 22 -13.38 -7.95 -29.15
C ARG A 22 -12.98 -8.00 -27.69
N PHE A 23 -13.44 -7.02 -26.90
CA PHE A 23 -13.54 -7.18 -25.46
C PHE A 23 -14.53 -8.35 -25.27
N SER A 24 -13.99 -9.52 -25.01
CA SER A 24 -14.76 -10.60 -24.41
C SER A 24 -15.37 -9.97 -23.15
N ILE A 25 -16.67 -9.86 -23.10
CA ILE A 25 -17.39 -9.56 -21.86
C ILE A 25 -17.05 -10.75 -20.98
N ALA A 26 -16.05 -10.58 -20.12
CA ALA A 26 -15.74 -11.57 -19.10
C ALA A 26 -17.03 -11.72 -18.30
N GLY A 27 -17.56 -12.94 -18.23
CA GLY A 27 -18.75 -13.22 -17.42
C GLY A 27 -18.54 -12.70 -16.00
N GLU A 28 -19.63 -12.41 -15.33
CA GLU A 28 -19.61 -11.92 -13.94
C GLU A 28 -18.72 -12.84 -13.08
N PRO A 29 -17.80 -12.30 -12.24
CA PRO A 29 -16.92 -13.14 -11.44
C PRO A 29 -17.73 -14.08 -10.55
N ALA A 30 -17.42 -15.37 -10.56
CA ALA A 30 -18.19 -16.38 -9.85
C ALA A 30 -17.84 -16.39 -8.36
N ALA A 31 -18.85 -16.60 -7.51
CA ALA A 31 -18.64 -16.86 -6.09
C ALA A 31 -18.11 -18.29 -5.87
N GLY A 32 -17.21 -18.49 -4.93
CA GLY A 32 -16.67 -19.79 -4.59
C GLY A 32 -16.32 -19.93 -3.11
N GLN A 33 -16.16 -21.18 -2.62
CA GLN A 33 -15.68 -21.43 -1.28
C GLN A 33 -14.32 -20.77 -1.07
N LEU A 34 -14.24 -19.87 -0.13
CA LEU A 34 -12.99 -19.19 0.24
C LEU A 34 -12.08 -20.15 1.01
N HIS A 35 -10.81 -20.18 0.63
CA HIS A 35 -9.73 -20.84 1.35
C HIS A 35 -8.68 -19.79 1.72
N VAL A 36 -8.24 -19.80 2.97
CA VAL A 36 -7.30 -18.83 3.52
C VAL A 36 -6.14 -19.56 4.20
N GLY A 37 -4.93 -19.08 3.92
CA GLY A 37 -3.72 -19.52 4.60
C GLY A 37 -2.85 -18.34 5.00
N TRP A 38 -2.10 -18.51 6.08
CA TRP A 38 -1.31 -17.48 6.70
C TRP A 38 0.10 -17.93 7.03
N ALA A 39 1.05 -17.02 6.97
CA ALA A 39 2.33 -17.11 7.65
C ALA A 39 2.76 -15.73 8.17
N THR A 40 3.44 -15.69 9.29
CA THR A 40 4.12 -14.49 9.79
C THR A 40 5.58 -14.83 10.00
N VAL A 41 6.44 -14.18 9.24
CA VAL A 41 7.87 -14.46 9.15
C VAL A 41 8.65 -13.38 9.85
N ASP A 42 9.54 -13.73 10.76
CA ASP A 42 10.52 -12.81 11.34
C ASP A 42 11.59 -12.49 10.30
N ILE A 43 11.68 -11.21 9.91
CA ILE A 43 12.67 -10.68 8.99
C ILE A 43 13.70 -9.79 9.68
N THR A 44 13.74 -9.79 11.03
CA THR A 44 14.71 -9.03 11.81
C THR A 44 16.12 -9.51 11.50
N PRO A 45 17.04 -8.61 11.07
CA PRO A 45 18.42 -8.99 10.82
C PRO A 45 19.17 -9.27 12.13
N SER A 46 20.10 -10.20 12.09
CA SER A 46 20.99 -10.50 13.23
C SER A 46 22.28 -9.67 13.23
N ALA A 47 22.49 -8.81 12.24
CA ALA A 47 23.67 -7.97 12.08
C ALA A 47 23.30 -6.48 12.03
N ARG A 48 24.33 -5.62 12.11
CA ARG A 48 24.16 -4.17 11.85
C ARG A 48 23.60 -3.96 10.45
N VAL A 49 22.63 -3.07 10.32
CA VAL A 49 22.01 -2.71 9.03
C VAL A 49 21.87 -1.20 8.92
N VAL A 50 21.77 -0.70 7.71
CA VAL A 50 21.32 0.66 7.46
C VAL A 50 19.79 0.70 7.47
N LEU A 51 19.20 1.64 8.25
CA LEU A 51 17.77 1.90 8.25
C LEU A 51 17.40 2.83 7.08
N ASP A 52 16.30 2.55 6.40
CA ASP A 52 15.77 3.39 5.32
C ASP A 52 14.78 4.46 5.84
N GLY A 53 14.33 5.38 4.97
CA GLY A 53 13.30 6.38 5.22
C GLY A 53 13.79 7.73 5.75
N SER A 54 15.12 7.95 5.90
CA SER A 54 15.69 9.23 6.32
C SER A 54 16.45 9.93 5.20
N GLY A 55 16.60 11.26 5.31
CA GLY A 55 17.52 12.04 4.49
C GLY A 55 19.00 11.95 4.94
N TYR A 56 19.34 11.05 5.86
CA TYR A 56 20.69 10.82 6.37
C TYR A 56 20.88 9.35 6.78
N LYS A 57 22.14 8.89 6.74
CA LYS A 57 22.53 7.52 7.08
C LYS A 57 22.28 7.23 8.57
N ARG A 58 21.65 6.08 8.85
CA ARG A 58 21.48 5.51 10.19
C ARG A 58 21.84 4.04 10.15
N VAL A 59 22.88 3.66 10.88
CA VAL A 59 23.33 2.26 10.98
C VAL A 59 23.14 1.79 12.42
N THR A 60 22.51 0.65 12.62
CA THR A 60 22.21 0.11 13.95
C THR A 60 22.17 -1.42 13.95
N SER A 61 22.42 -2.02 15.10
CA SER A 61 22.05 -3.40 15.45
C SER A 61 21.03 -3.45 16.58
N GLU A 62 20.62 -2.28 17.10
CA GLU A 62 19.63 -2.22 18.16
C GLU A 62 18.25 -2.58 17.59
N VAL A 63 17.55 -3.48 18.27
CA VAL A 63 16.18 -3.90 17.95
C VAL A 63 15.27 -3.46 19.08
N GLU A 64 14.35 -2.53 18.79
CA GLU A 64 13.32 -2.11 19.74
C GLU A 64 12.18 -3.15 19.77
N ASP A 65 11.77 -3.61 18.58
CA ASP A 65 10.80 -4.68 18.38
C ASP A 65 11.06 -5.36 17.03
N PRO A 66 10.61 -6.62 16.85
CA PRO A 66 10.86 -7.35 15.62
C PRO A 66 10.14 -6.73 14.42
N VAL A 67 10.81 -6.80 13.26
CA VAL A 67 10.18 -6.52 11.96
C VAL A 67 9.75 -7.83 11.31
N THR A 68 8.55 -7.85 10.71
CA THR A 68 7.95 -9.07 10.17
C THR A 68 7.50 -8.89 8.72
N ALA A 69 7.36 -10.04 8.02
CA ALA A 69 6.59 -10.14 6.80
C ALA A 69 5.37 -11.03 7.07
N THR A 70 4.16 -10.51 6.83
CA THR A 70 2.92 -11.28 6.97
C THR A 70 2.44 -11.68 5.58
N VAL A 71 2.26 -12.97 5.35
CA VAL A 71 1.79 -13.57 4.10
C VAL A 71 0.34 -13.99 4.26
N LEU A 72 -0.51 -13.56 3.32
CA LEU A 72 -1.90 -13.96 3.19
C LEU A 72 -2.11 -14.64 1.83
N ALA A 73 -2.45 -15.92 1.85
CA ALA A 73 -2.81 -16.69 0.68
C ALA A 73 -4.33 -16.84 0.59
N LEU A 74 -4.90 -16.42 -0.54
CA LEU A 74 -6.34 -16.46 -0.84
C LEU A 74 -6.59 -17.33 -2.06
N GLU A 75 -7.62 -18.16 -1.98
CA GLU A 75 -8.11 -18.94 -3.11
C GLU A 75 -9.62 -19.13 -2.99
N THR A 76 -10.34 -19.06 -4.11
CA THR A 76 -11.74 -19.48 -4.16
C THR A 76 -11.91 -20.68 -5.08
N ARG A 77 -12.77 -21.63 -4.68
CA ARG A 77 -13.04 -22.88 -5.39
C ARG A 77 -14.53 -23.16 -5.55
N ASP A 78 -14.84 -23.87 -6.63
CA ASP A 78 -16.12 -24.52 -6.84
C ASP A 78 -15.88 -26.02 -6.99
N GLY A 79 -16.06 -26.77 -5.90
CA GLY A 79 -15.52 -28.13 -5.76
C GLY A 79 -13.99 -28.13 -5.89
N ASP A 80 -13.48 -28.94 -6.82
CA ASP A 80 -12.04 -29.01 -7.07
C ASP A 80 -11.53 -27.93 -8.06
N ARG A 81 -12.45 -27.21 -8.69
CA ARG A 81 -12.09 -26.17 -9.66
C ARG A 81 -11.70 -24.89 -8.96
N VAL A 82 -10.46 -24.46 -9.16
CA VAL A 82 -9.98 -23.13 -8.75
C VAL A 82 -10.67 -22.06 -9.58
N ILE A 83 -11.22 -21.04 -8.93
CA ILE A 83 -11.84 -19.87 -9.56
C ILE A 83 -10.84 -18.72 -9.63
N GLU A 84 -10.25 -18.35 -8.48
CA GLU A 84 -9.31 -17.24 -8.40
C GLU A 84 -8.29 -17.46 -7.26
N GLN A 85 -7.12 -16.83 -7.41
CA GLN A 85 -6.00 -16.96 -6.48
C GLN A 85 -5.30 -15.61 -6.28
N ALA A 86 -4.74 -15.38 -5.09
CA ALA A 86 -3.75 -14.33 -4.85
C ALA A 86 -2.88 -14.66 -3.63
N ILE A 87 -1.65 -14.17 -3.63
CA ILE A 87 -0.80 -14.09 -2.44
C ILE A 87 -0.44 -12.63 -2.22
N MET A 88 -0.72 -12.14 -1.04
CA MET A 88 -0.40 -10.80 -0.59
C MET A 88 0.67 -10.88 0.50
N ILE A 89 1.65 -9.98 0.46
CA ILE A 89 2.68 -9.93 1.50
C ILE A 89 2.83 -8.49 1.99
N SER A 90 2.78 -8.31 3.31
CA SER A 90 3.04 -7.04 3.98
C SER A 90 4.36 -7.10 4.71
N PHE A 91 5.25 -6.16 4.45
CA PHE A 91 6.58 -6.07 5.05
C PHE A 91 6.69 -4.88 5.99
N ASP A 92 7.33 -5.08 7.14
CA ASP A 92 7.79 -3.98 7.99
C ASP A 92 9.08 -3.36 7.43
N LEU A 93 8.93 -2.75 6.27
CA LEU A 93 9.95 -2.00 5.54
C LEU A 93 9.39 -0.63 5.14
N VAL A 94 10.28 0.28 4.74
CA VAL A 94 9.84 1.62 4.29
C VAL A 94 9.24 1.59 2.89
N ARG A 95 9.67 0.64 2.05
CA ARG A 95 9.22 0.51 0.65
C ARG A 95 9.39 -0.91 0.13
N MET A 96 8.74 -1.22 -0.97
CA MET A 96 9.11 -2.33 -1.84
C MET A 96 9.97 -1.84 -3.00
N THR A 97 10.80 -2.72 -3.55
CA THR A 97 11.48 -2.50 -4.83
C THR A 97 11.02 -3.55 -5.84
N LYS A 98 11.04 -3.18 -7.12
CA LYS A 98 10.68 -4.11 -8.20
C LYS A 98 11.53 -5.38 -8.17
N GLU A 99 12.81 -5.27 -7.79
CA GLU A 99 13.72 -6.40 -7.63
C GLU A 99 13.22 -7.40 -6.58
N VAL A 100 12.82 -6.92 -5.39
CA VAL A 100 12.30 -7.79 -4.32
C VAL A 100 10.97 -8.40 -4.73
N GLN A 101 10.08 -7.62 -5.36
CA GLN A 101 8.82 -8.11 -5.91
C GLN A 101 9.04 -9.27 -6.89
N ASP A 102 9.88 -9.06 -7.90
CA ASP A 102 10.15 -10.07 -8.94
C ASP A 102 10.85 -11.31 -8.37
N GLY A 103 11.79 -11.09 -7.44
CA GLY A 103 12.48 -12.18 -6.77
C GLY A 103 11.56 -13.07 -5.95
N LEU A 104 10.58 -12.48 -5.24
CA LEU A 104 9.59 -13.27 -4.48
C LEU A 104 8.56 -13.96 -5.39
N GLN A 105 8.21 -13.39 -6.53
CA GLN A 105 7.43 -14.10 -7.56
C GLN A 105 8.20 -15.32 -8.09
N LEU A 106 9.52 -15.21 -8.31
CA LEU A 106 10.36 -16.33 -8.69
C LEU A 106 10.46 -17.39 -7.59
N GLU A 107 10.59 -17.00 -6.32
CA GLU A 107 10.57 -17.93 -5.19
C GLU A 107 9.22 -18.67 -5.07
N ALA A 108 8.10 -17.98 -5.28
CA ALA A 108 6.79 -18.60 -5.34
C ALA A 108 6.69 -19.62 -6.49
N ALA A 109 7.12 -19.25 -7.71
CA ALA A 109 7.11 -20.15 -8.87
C ALA A 109 7.98 -21.42 -8.69
N LYS A 110 9.10 -21.31 -7.95
CA LYS A 110 9.94 -22.46 -7.62
C LYS A 110 9.25 -23.43 -6.64
N ARG A 111 8.52 -22.90 -5.66
CA ARG A 111 7.96 -23.64 -4.52
C ARG A 111 6.53 -24.13 -4.75
N LEU A 112 5.73 -23.39 -5.52
CA LEU A 112 4.30 -23.61 -5.72
C LEU A 112 4.03 -24.02 -7.17
N LYS A 113 3.49 -25.22 -7.38
CA LYS A 113 3.22 -25.74 -8.73
C LYS A 113 1.81 -25.42 -9.22
N ASP A 114 0.90 -25.13 -8.30
CA ASP A 114 -0.52 -24.87 -8.50
C ASP A 114 -0.91 -23.40 -8.32
N PHE A 115 0.07 -22.49 -8.30
CA PHE A 115 -0.11 -21.06 -8.13
C PHE A 115 0.48 -20.27 -9.30
N ASP A 116 -0.29 -19.32 -9.82
CA ASP A 116 0.21 -18.33 -10.77
C ASP A 116 0.99 -17.22 -10.04
N SER A 117 2.33 -17.29 -10.11
CA SER A 117 3.19 -16.35 -9.37
C SER A 117 2.99 -14.88 -9.76
N SER A 118 2.43 -14.56 -10.93
CA SER A 118 2.07 -13.20 -11.32
C SER A 118 0.96 -12.60 -10.45
N LYS A 119 0.27 -13.43 -9.68
CA LYS A 119 -0.77 -13.03 -8.72
C LYS A 119 -0.24 -12.82 -7.29
N LEU A 120 1.08 -12.85 -7.11
CA LEU A 120 1.74 -12.47 -5.87
C LEU A 120 2.15 -11.01 -5.92
N PHE A 121 1.84 -10.25 -4.87
CA PHE A 121 2.24 -8.85 -4.73
C PHE A 121 2.61 -8.49 -3.29
N CYS A 122 3.60 -7.59 -3.17
CA CYS A 122 4.23 -7.20 -1.92
C CYS A 122 4.04 -5.72 -1.65
N GLY A 123 3.60 -5.38 -0.44
CA GLY A 123 3.49 -4.00 0.04
C GLY A 123 4.31 -3.75 1.30
N ALA A 124 4.57 -2.49 1.62
CA ALA A 124 5.30 -2.06 2.80
C ALA A 124 4.40 -1.34 3.80
N THR A 125 4.63 -1.54 5.10
CA THR A 125 3.98 -0.76 6.18
C THR A 125 4.51 0.67 6.28
N HIS A 126 5.52 0.98 5.50
CA HIS A 126 6.23 2.26 5.47
C HIS A 126 6.90 2.59 6.81
N THR A 127 7.43 1.58 7.54
CA THR A 127 8.22 1.86 8.73
C THR A 127 9.56 2.49 8.37
N HIS A 128 9.85 3.64 8.99
CA HIS A 128 11.14 4.32 8.85
C HIS A 128 12.24 3.72 9.76
N CYS A 129 11.96 2.59 10.38
CA CYS A 129 12.86 1.82 11.23
C CYS A 129 13.15 0.41 10.71
N GLY A 130 12.78 0.11 9.47
CA GLY A 130 13.12 -1.13 8.78
C GLY A 130 14.48 -1.08 8.08
N PRO A 131 15.14 -2.24 7.89
CA PRO A 131 16.36 -2.33 7.10
C PRO A 131 16.15 -1.87 5.66
N SER A 132 17.18 -1.24 5.06
CA SER A 132 17.12 -0.83 3.66
C SER A 132 17.26 -2.02 2.72
N ILE A 133 16.44 -2.02 1.66
CA ILE A 133 16.54 -2.90 0.51
C ILE A 133 16.97 -2.15 -0.77
N SER A 134 17.38 -0.87 -0.64
CA SER A 134 17.76 0.00 -1.76
C SER A 134 19.27 0.13 -1.83
N TYR A 135 19.91 -0.78 -2.56
CA TYR A 135 21.38 -0.81 -2.67
C TYR A 135 21.94 0.38 -3.45
N GLU A 136 21.19 0.94 -4.40
CA GLU A 136 21.58 2.13 -5.15
C GLU A 136 21.78 3.37 -4.26
N ARG A 137 21.27 3.33 -3.03
CA ARG A 137 21.43 4.38 -2.03
C ARG A 137 22.67 4.21 -1.13
N THR A 138 23.36 3.08 -1.21
CA THR A 138 24.41 2.68 -0.26
C THR A 138 25.82 2.66 -0.84
N GLY A 139 26.00 2.91 -2.14
CA GLY A 139 27.29 3.03 -2.80
C GLY A 139 28.07 4.29 -2.41
N PRO A 140 29.36 4.38 -2.79
CA PRO A 140 30.19 5.56 -2.53
C PRO A 140 29.54 6.85 -3.02
N GLY A 141 29.47 7.86 -2.14
CA GLY A 141 28.85 9.16 -2.45
C GLY A 141 27.32 9.16 -2.49
N GLN A 142 26.67 8.03 -2.22
CA GLN A 142 25.22 7.94 -2.13
C GLN A 142 24.71 8.34 -0.73
N LEU A 143 23.39 8.51 -0.61
CA LEU A 143 22.74 8.97 0.62
C LEU A 143 23.12 8.17 1.87
N TYR A 144 23.27 6.85 1.73
CA TYR A 144 23.60 5.94 2.81
C TYR A 144 24.96 5.26 2.60
N ASP A 145 25.94 5.99 2.10
CA ASP A 145 27.28 5.48 1.78
C ASP A 145 27.85 4.58 2.89
N LEU A 146 28.05 3.30 2.59
CA LEU A 146 28.58 2.28 3.48
C LEU A 146 30.08 2.00 3.29
N SER A 147 30.76 2.72 2.40
CA SER A 147 32.19 2.47 2.07
C SER A 147 33.15 2.52 3.26
N ASN A 148 32.77 3.27 4.31
CA ASN A 148 33.54 3.41 5.55
C ASN A 148 32.94 2.63 6.73
N GLU A 149 31.95 1.77 6.50
CA GLU A 149 31.33 0.96 7.55
C GLU A 149 31.89 -0.47 7.51
N THR A 150 32.19 -1.02 8.67
CA THR A 150 32.58 -2.41 8.84
C THR A 150 31.44 -3.21 9.48
N ASP A 151 31.35 -4.49 9.17
CA ASP A 151 30.41 -5.44 9.78
C ASP A 151 28.92 -5.02 9.63
N VAL A 152 28.60 -4.38 8.52
CA VAL A 152 27.22 -4.00 8.16
C VAL A 152 26.71 -4.93 7.08
N MET A 153 25.58 -5.58 7.35
CA MET A 153 24.83 -6.33 6.34
C MET A 153 24.37 -5.37 5.26
N THR A 154 24.78 -5.62 4.02
CA THR A 154 24.38 -4.79 2.88
C THR A 154 22.92 -5.04 2.50
N PRO A 155 22.26 -4.12 1.79
CA PRO A 155 20.90 -4.35 1.26
C PRO A 155 20.79 -5.63 0.43
N GLN A 156 21.81 -5.96 -0.39
CA GLN A 156 21.81 -7.20 -1.18
C GLN A 156 21.82 -8.45 -0.30
N GLN A 157 22.61 -8.47 0.78
CA GLN A 157 22.62 -9.58 1.73
C GLN A 157 21.29 -9.70 2.46
N TYR A 158 20.68 -8.57 2.80
CA TYR A 158 19.37 -8.56 3.43
C TYR A 158 18.25 -9.03 2.48
N ILE A 159 18.30 -8.67 1.21
CA ILE A 159 17.37 -9.18 0.17
C ILE A 159 17.46 -10.71 0.05
N LEU A 160 18.67 -11.29 0.08
CA LEU A 160 18.83 -12.76 0.07
C LEU A 160 18.18 -13.43 1.28
N LEU A 161 18.30 -12.82 2.48
CA LEU A 161 17.60 -13.27 3.68
C LEU A 161 16.08 -13.22 3.50
N LEU A 162 15.57 -12.14 2.86
CA LEU A 162 14.14 -12.04 2.55
C LEU A 162 13.67 -13.16 1.61
N TYR A 163 14.43 -13.45 0.55
CA TYR A 163 14.08 -14.52 -0.40
C TYR A 163 14.03 -15.90 0.28
N GLU A 164 14.98 -16.19 1.15
CA GLU A 164 15.00 -17.43 1.91
C GLU A 164 13.81 -17.54 2.86
N ARG A 165 13.69 -16.60 3.79
CA ARG A 165 12.70 -16.64 4.87
C ARG A 165 11.28 -16.47 4.37
N VAL A 166 11.05 -15.43 3.55
CA VAL A 166 9.71 -15.13 3.05
C VAL A 166 9.29 -16.13 1.98
N GLY A 167 10.22 -16.64 1.18
CA GLY A 167 9.96 -17.75 0.26
C GLY A 167 9.43 -19.00 0.98
N ALA A 168 9.97 -19.33 2.15
CA ALA A 168 9.43 -20.39 3.00
C ALA A 168 8.03 -20.04 3.54
N GLY A 169 7.83 -18.81 4.01
CA GLY A 169 6.52 -18.32 4.48
C GLY A 169 5.45 -18.31 3.39
N ILE A 170 5.81 -18.01 2.13
CA ILE A 170 4.91 -18.13 0.97
C ILE A 170 4.42 -19.59 0.83
N ALA A 171 5.35 -20.56 0.89
CA ALA A 171 4.98 -21.97 0.79
C ALA A 171 4.12 -22.42 1.98
N GLU A 172 4.44 -22.00 3.19
CA GLU A 172 3.65 -22.28 4.39
C GLU A 172 2.22 -21.74 4.27
N ALA A 173 2.05 -20.45 3.96
CA ALA A 173 0.74 -19.83 3.78
C ALA A 173 -0.07 -20.54 2.68
N TRP A 174 0.57 -20.87 1.56
CA TRP A 174 -0.10 -21.54 0.45
C TRP A 174 -0.55 -22.96 0.80
N GLN A 175 0.30 -23.74 1.45
CA GLN A 175 0.00 -25.11 1.84
C GLN A 175 -0.99 -25.22 3.00
N SER A 176 -1.03 -24.23 3.89
CA SER A 176 -1.92 -24.22 5.07
C SER A 176 -3.33 -23.72 4.77
N ARG A 177 -3.67 -23.38 3.51
CA ARG A 177 -5.02 -22.90 3.14
C ARG A 177 -6.09 -23.90 3.56
N LYS A 178 -7.13 -23.38 4.22
CA LYS A 178 -8.31 -24.15 4.66
C LYS A 178 -9.59 -23.41 4.31
N PRO A 179 -10.73 -24.10 4.18
CA PRO A 179 -12.03 -23.45 4.05
C PRO A 179 -12.22 -22.41 5.16
N ALA A 180 -12.61 -21.22 4.75
CA ALA A 180 -12.67 -20.04 5.59
C ALA A 180 -13.86 -19.15 5.21
N GLY A 181 -14.10 -18.15 6.03
CA GLY A 181 -14.98 -17.04 5.74
C GLY A 181 -14.24 -15.71 5.87
N MET A 182 -14.83 -14.67 5.32
CA MET A 182 -14.38 -13.31 5.49
C MET A 182 -15.52 -12.39 5.88
N SER A 183 -15.21 -11.32 6.58
CA SER A 183 -16.09 -10.18 6.79
C SER A 183 -15.28 -8.90 6.75
N TRP A 184 -15.95 -7.77 6.66
CA TRP A 184 -15.27 -6.47 6.65
C TRP A 184 -15.80 -5.56 7.76
N GLY A 185 -15.04 -4.52 8.08
CA GLY A 185 -15.43 -3.50 9.04
C GLY A 185 -14.80 -2.15 8.70
N LEU A 186 -15.49 -1.09 9.07
CA LEU A 186 -15.01 0.28 8.98
C LEU A 186 -15.06 0.92 10.35
N GLY A 187 -13.89 1.08 10.96
CA GLY A 187 -13.71 1.82 12.21
C GLY A 187 -13.01 3.15 11.97
N HIS A 188 -12.79 3.91 13.04
CA HIS A 188 -12.12 5.21 12.97
C HIS A 188 -11.11 5.37 14.10
N ALA A 189 -9.91 5.84 13.74
CA ALA A 189 -8.84 6.14 14.68
C ALA A 189 -8.01 7.33 14.18
N ALA A 190 -7.80 8.33 15.02
CA ALA A 190 -6.91 9.44 14.72
C ALA A 190 -5.44 8.98 14.81
N VAL A 191 -4.89 8.49 13.69
CA VAL A 191 -3.52 7.99 13.56
C VAL A 191 -2.73 8.82 12.55
N GLY A 192 -3.30 9.07 11.37
CA GLY A 192 -2.69 9.87 10.31
C GLY A 192 -3.16 11.32 10.35
N TYR A 193 -2.22 12.25 10.17
CA TYR A 193 -2.46 13.69 10.15
C TYR A 193 -1.77 14.28 8.91
N ASN A 194 -2.45 15.20 8.21
CA ASN A 194 -1.81 15.88 7.09
C ASN A 194 -0.71 16.81 7.59
N ARG A 195 0.51 16.68 7.03
CA ARG A 195 1.71 17.40 7.47
C ARG A 195 2.15 18.52 6.53
N ARG A 196 1.33 18.87 5.54
CA ARG A 196 1.62 20.01 4.67
C ARG A 196 1.03 21.29 5.23
N LEU A 197 1.91 22.19 5.65
CA LEU A 197 1.57 23.50 6.22
C LEU A 197 1.57 24.53 5.11
N SER A 198 0.44 25.22 4.91
CA SER A 198 0.27 26.29 3.94
C SER A 198 0.47 27.65 4.59
N TYR A 199 1.09 28.57 3.87
CA TYR A 199 1.42 29.91 4.32
C TYR A 199 0.71 30.98 3.48
N THR A 200 0.66 32.22 4.01
CA THR A 200 -0.10 33.32 3.39
C THR A 200 0.47 33.78 2.05
N ASP A 201 1.73 33.46 1.74
CA ASP A 201 2.38 33.70 0.46
C ASP A 201 2.05 32.65 -0.63
N GLY A 202 1.22 31.64 -0.28
CA GLY A 202 0.84 30.54 -1.17
C GLY A 202 1.83 29.37 -1.19
N SER A 203 2.95 29.46 -0.47
CA SER A 203 3.87 28.33 -0.30
C SER A 203 3.28 27.29 0.64
N ALA A 204 3.74 26.03 0.50
CA ALA A 204 3.42 24.96 1.44
C ALA A 204 4.64 24.08 1.66
N ILE A 205 4.86 23.65 2.91
CA ILE A 205 5.98 22.77 3.28
C ILE A 205 5.50 21.58 4.10
N MET A 206 6.17 20.44 3.98
CA MET A 206 6.05 19.35 4.92
C MET A 206 6.83 19.68 6.19
N GLY A 207 6.11 19.90 7.27
CA GLY A 207 6.74 20.36 8.51
C GLY A 207 5.83 20.24 9.72
N PHE A 208 6.33 20.77 10.85
CA PHE A 208 5.65 20.69 12.15
C PHE A 208 5.56 22.07 12.82
N ASP A 209 6.09 23.11 12.19
CA ASP A 209 6.14 24.46 12.80
C ASP A 209 4.95 25.32 12.38
N THR A 210 3.90 25.27 13.20
CA THR A 210 2.73 26.14 13.09
C THR A 210 2.87 27.47 13.83
N ALA A 211 4.04 27.75 14.46
CA ALA A 211 4.25 28.97 15.20
C ALA A 211 4.66 30.16 14.33
N ARG A 212 4.98 29.94 13.07
CA ARG A 212 5.30 31.02 12.11
C ARG A 212 4.10 31.96 11.96
N PRO A 213 4.31 33.29 12.01
CA PRO A 213 3.20 34.27 11.92
C PRO A 213 2.40 34.22 10.61
N ASP A 214 3.02 33.71 9.52
CA ASP A 214 2.42 33.55 8.20
C ASP A 214 1.79 32.17 7.98
N PHE A 215 1.76 31.28 9.00
CA PHE A 215 1.02 30.01 8.92
C PHE A 215 -0.46 30.29 8.70
N SER A 216 -1.05 29.67 7.69
CA SER A 216 -2.44 29.86 7.29
C SER A 216 -3.32 28.67 7.66
N HIS A 217 -3.01 27.46 7.13
CA HIS A 217 -3.83 26.27 7.33
C HIS A 217 -3.06 24.98 6.98
N ILE A 218 -3.65 23.83 7.28
CA ILE A 218 -3.21 22.52 6.80
C ILE A 218 -3.72 22.34 5.37
N GLU A 219 -2.83 21.98 4.42
CA GLU A 219 -3.14 21.99 2.98
C GLU A 219 -4.21 20.97 2.57
N GLY A 220 -4.13 19.75 3.13
CA GLY A 220 -4.98 18.63 2.74
C GLY A 220 -5.87 18.13 3.88
N SER A 221 -6.65 17.11 3.56
CA SER A 221 -7.49 16.39 4.54
C SER A 221 -6.70 15.31 5.27
N GLU A 222 -7.33 14.72 6.28
CA GLU A 222 -6.90 13.54 7.02
C GLU A 222 -7.90 12.43 6.74
N ASP A 223 -7.44 11.18 6.65
CA ASP A 223 -8.30 9.99 6.61
C ASP A 223 -8.09 9.21 7.90
N GLN A 224 -9.10 9.25 8.76
CA GLN A 224 -9.09 8.56 10.05
C GLN A 224 -9.80 7.21 9.99
N ALA A 225 -10.13 6.74 8.79
CA ALA A 225 -10.67 5.42 8.59
C ALA A 225 -9.63 4.32 8.95
N VAL A 226 -10.10 3.26 9.56
CA VAL A 226 -9.41 1.99 9.71
C VAL A 226 -10.26 0.98 8.95
N GLU A 227 -9.88 0.69 7.70
CA GLU A 227 -10.54 -0.32 6.92
C GLU A 227 -10.01 -1.69 7.33
N MET A 228 -10.91 -2.67 7.50
CA MET A 228 -10.61 -3.97 8.09
C MET A 228 -11.19 -5.12 7.27
N LEU A 229 -10.38 -6.19 7.09
CA LEU A 229 -10.87 -7.50 6.66
C LEU A 229 -10.58 -8.51 7.74
N PHE A 230 -11.61 -9.22 8.17
CA PHE A 230 -11.54 -10.30 9.15
C PHE A 230 -11.60 -11.64 8.41
N PHE A 231 -10.77 -12.59 8.81
CA PHE A 231 -10.75 -13.93 8.23
C PHE A 231 -11.01 -14.97 9.31
N TRP A 232 -11.99 -15.83 9.05
CA TRP A 232 -12.54 -16.76 10.00
C TRP A 232 -12.34 -18.21 9.53
N ASP A 233 -12.02 -19.13 10.42
CA ASP A 233 -12.05 -20.55 10.08
C ASP A 233 -13.50 -21.08 9.98
N SER A 234 -13.64 -22.35 9.60
CA SER A 234 -14.96 -23.00 9.46
C SER A 234 -15.72 -23.11 10.81
N GLY A 235 -15.05 -22.95 11.93
CA GLY A 235 -15.64 -22.87 13.27
C GLY A 235 -15.96 -21.43 13.72
N GLN A 236 -15.90 -20.46 12.82
CA GLN A 236 -16.09 -19.03 13.10
C GLN A 236 -15.09 -18.46 14.14
N LYS A 237 -13.91 -19.03 14.24
CA LYS A 237 -12.81 -18.47 15.01
C LYS A 237 -11.98 -17.57 14.09
N LEU A 238 -11.63 -16.38 14.58
CA LEU A 238 -10.75 -15.45 13.87
C LEU A 238 -9.36 -16.07 13.68
N THR A 239 -8.83 -16.04 12.46
CA THR A 239 -7.48 -16.53 12.12
C THR A 239 -6.54 -15.40 11.75
N GLY A 240 -7.05 -14.29 11.23
CA GLY A 240 -6.27 -13.12 10.90
C GLY A 240 -7.12 -11.91 10.58
N LEU A 241 -6.46 -10.76 10.59
CA LEU A 241 -7.05 -9.45 10.38
C LEU A 241 -6.14 -8.61 9.48
N LEU A 242 -6.68 -8.06 8.40
CA LEU A 242 -6.02 -7.04 7.60
C LEU A 242 -6.50 -5.68 8.07
N LEU A 243 -5.55 -4.79 8.33
CA LEU A 243 -5.78 -3.39 8.71
C LEU A 243 -5.15 -2.46 7.68
N ASN A 244 -5.91 -1.50 7.19
CA ASN A 244 -5.45 -0.48 6.24
C ASN A 244 -5.62 0.90 6.88
N ILE A 245 -4.52 1.66 6.99
CA ILE A 245 -4.47 2.94 7.71
C ILE A 245 -3.69 3.96 6.88
N ALA A 246 -4.23 5.15 6.69
CA ALA A 246 -3.58 6.23 5.95
C ALA A 246 -2.52 6.95 6.80
N CYS A 247 -1.48 6.22 7.20
CA CYS A 247 -0.40 6.77 8.02
C CYS A 247 0.91 6.00 7.81
N PRO A 248 2.03 6.70 7.54
CA PRO A 248 3.35 6.11 7.51
C PRO A 248 3.81 5.76 8.94
N SER A 249 4.50 4.63 9.11
CA SER A 249 5.02 4.20 10.41
C SER A 249 6.36 4.88 10.69
N GLN A 250 6.33 6.10 11.25
CA GLN A 250 7.53 6.94 11.39
C GLN A 250 7.62 7.69 12.75
N VAL A 251 7.09 7.09 13.82
CA VAL A 251 7.25 7.60 15.18
C VAL A 251 8.68 7.32 15.70
N GLY A 252 9.17 6.09 15.51
CA GLY A 252 10.50 5.65 15.85
C GLY A 252 11.58 6.18 14.90
N ARG A 253 12.87 6.24 15.37
CA ARG A 253 13.95 6.79 14.54
C ARG A 253 15.32 6.13 14.72
N LYS A 254 15.56 5.30 15.72
CA LYS A 254 16.92 4.90 16.09
C LYS A 254 17.20 3.41 15.98
N ALA A 255 16.26 2.57 16.34
CA ALA A 255 16.39 1.12 16.38
C ALA A 255 15.56 0.47 15.29
N ILE A 256 15.83 -0.80 14.99
CA ILE A 256 14.99 -1.64 14.13
C ILE A 256 13.65 -1.82 14.83
N SER A 257 12.54 -1.56 14.12
CA SER A 257 11.21 -1.58 14.70
C SER A 257 10.12 -1.60 13.62
N ALA A 258 9.04 -2.34 13.88
CA ALA A 258 7.77 -2.23 13.12
C ALA A 258 6.99 -0.95 13.47
N ASP A 259 7.54 -0.09 14.32
CA ASP A 259 6.95 1.17 14.78
C ASP A 259 5.61 0.92 15.53
N PHE A 260 4.57 1.75 15.28
CA PHE A 260 3.27 1.59 15.94
C PHE A 260 2.54 0.30 15.54
N TRP A 261 2.96 -0.39 14.47
CA TRP A 261 2.38 -1.69 14.11
C TRP A 261 2.68 -2.78 15.12
N HIS A 262 3.86 -2.74 15.78
CA HIS A 262 4.16 -3.73 16.83
C HIS A 262 3.14 -3.68 17.99
N PRO A 263 2.94 -2.57 18.71
CA PRO A 263 1.95 -2.52 19.78
C PRO A 263 0.49 -2.68 19.29
N ILE A 264 0.16 -2.37 18.03
CA ILE A 264 -1.16 -2.71 17.46
C ILE A 264 -1.33 -4.23 17.40
N ARG A 265 -0.36 -4.96 16.85
CA ARG A 265 -0.38 -6.43 16.75
C ARG A 265 -0.52 -7.07 18.13
N GLU A 266 0.28 -6.63 19.08
CA GLU A 266 0.25 -7.17 20.45
C GLU A 266 -1.07 -6.86 21.15
N GLY A 267 -1.62 -5.66 21.01
CA GLY A 267 -2.91 -5.30 21.59
C GLY A 267 -4.09 -6.12 21.04
N ILE A 268 -4.10 -6.38 19.74
CA ILE A 268 -5.12 -7.21 19.08
C ILE A 268 -4.96 -8.68 19.50
N LYS A 269 -3.72 -9.22 19.46
CA LYS A 269 -3.45 -10.60 19.88
C LYS A 269 -3.80 -10.86 21.34
N ALA A 270 -3.48 -9.92 22.22
CA ALA A 270 -3.82 -10.04 23.64
C ALA A 270 -5.34 -10.16 23.88
N LYS A 271 -6.15 -9.54 23.03
CA LYS A 271 -7.60 -9.49 23.18
C LYS A 271 -8.32 -10.61 22.43
N TYR A 272 -7.93 -10.89 21.20
CA TYR A 272 -8.66 -11.77 20.28
C TYR A 272 -7.98 -13.12 20.04
N GLY A 273 -6.73 -13.28 20.49
CA GLY A 273 -6.00 -14.54 20.45
C GLY A 273 -4.54 -14.40 20.00
N PRO A 274 -3.60 -15.07 20.70
CA PRO A 274 -2.16 -14.92 20.46
C PRO A 274 -1.69 -15.46 19.11
N GLN A 275 -2.51 -16.33 18.47
CA GLN A 275 -2.18 -16.97 17.18
C GLN A 275 -2.64 -16.17 15.97
N LEU A 276 -3.19 -14.96 16.16
CA LEU A 276 -3.69 -14.15 15.06
C LEU A 276 -2.56 -13.62 14.16
N HIS A 277 -2.83 -13.68 12.88
CA HIS A 277 -2.01 -12.98 11.87
C HIS A 277 -2.58 -11.60 11.62
N ILE A 278 -1.74 -10.56 11.75
CA ILE A 278 -2.16 -9.17 11.52
C ILE A 278 -1.43 -8.64 10.29
N PHE A 279 -2.19 -8.46 9.21
CA PHE A 279 -1.70 -7.95 7.94
C PHE A 279 -1.83 -6.42 7.93
N ALA A 280 -0.73 -5.74 8.06
CA ALA A 280 -0.66 -4.28 8.12
C ALA A 280 -0.55 -3.66 6.73
N GLN A 281 -1.31 -2.62 6.42
CA GLN A 281 -1.19 -1.88 5.17
C GLN A 281 -1.12 -0.37 5.43
N CYS A 282 -0.21 0.29 4.73
CA CYS A 282 -0.22 1.75 4.61
C CYS A 282 -1.14 2.14 3.44
N ALA A 283 -2.21 2.87 3.72
CA ALA A 283 -3.08 3.45 2.71
C ALA A 283 -2.42 4.65 2.02
N ALA A 284 -3.18 5.45 1.26
CA ALA A 284 -2.67 6.68 0.68
C ALA A 284 -2.23 7.64 1.79
N ALA A 285 -0.92 7.87 1.93
CA ALA A 285 -0.34 8.59 3.07
C ALA A 285 0.89 9.45 2.70
N GLY A 286 1.08 9.78 1.42
CA GLY A 286 2.25 10.54 0.97
C GLY A 286 2.38 11.92 1.61
N ASP A 287 1.28 12.53 1.99
CA ASP A 287 1.21 13.82 2.68
C ASP A 287 0.81 13.70 4.17
N GLN A 288 0.80 12.48 4.72
CA GLN A 288 0.40 12.22 6.09
C GLN A 288 1.61 11.93 7.00
N CYS A 289 1.40 12.02 8.32
CA CYS A 289 2.35 11.62 9.36
C CYS A 289 1.61 11.17 10.62
N PRO A 290 2.26 10.45 11.55
CA PRO A 290 1.65 10.05 12.82
C PRO A 290 1.65 11.18 13.87
N GLU A 291 2.10 12.37 13.55
CA GLU A 291 2.22 13.50 14.50
C GLU A 291 1.02 14.45 14.42
N PRO A 292 0.30 14.69 15.52
CA PRO A 292 -0.87 15.57 15.55
C PRO A 292 -0.45 17.05 15.57
N ILE A 293 -0.03 17.59 14.46
CA ILE A 293 0.69 18.87 14.31
C ILE A 293 0.03 19.99 15.13
N VAL A 294 -1.25 20.27 14.92
CA VAL A 294 -1.96 21.37 15.59
C VAL A 294 -2.19 21.08 17.09
N ARG A 295 -2.32 19.81 17.46
CA ARG A 295 -2.67 19.38 18.83
C ARG A 295 -1.51 18.71 19.56
N SER A 296 -0.29 18.75 19.03
CA SER A 296 0.88 18.02 19.55
C SER A 296 1.14 18.24 21.05
N ARG A 297 0.99 19.48 21.52
CA ARG A 297 1.18 19.81 22.95
C ARG A 297 0.13 19.14 23.85
N ALA A 298 -1.13 19.13 23.44
CA ALA A 298 -2.21 18.52 24.20
C ALA A 298 -2.08 16.99 24.23
N GLU A 299 -1.80 16.37 23.08
CA GLU A 299 -1.59 14.91 22.96
C GLU A 299 -0.39 14.46 23.80
N LYS A 300 0.72 15.20 23.74
CA LYS A 300 1.90 14.93 24.57
C LYS A 300 1.56 15.00 26.07
N ALA A 301 0.90 16.06 26.52
CA ALA A 301 0.49 16.17 27.91
C ALA A 301 -0.45 15.04 28.36
N MET A 302 -1.34 14.55 27.49
CA MET A 302 -2.24 13.45 27.78
C MET A 302 -1.51 12.11 27.86
N THR A 303 -0.57 11.82 26.95
CA THR A 303 0.22 10.58 26.99
C THR A 303 1.17 10.56 28.19
N GLU A 304 1.78 11.68 28.55
CA GLU A 304 2.61 11.81 29.76
C GLU A 304 1.81 11.55 31.04
N ARG A 305 0.61 12.11 31.17
CA ARG A 305 -0.29 11.86 32.33
C ARG A 305 -0.70 10.39 32.42
N ARG A 306 -0.90 9.72 31.27
CA ARG A 306 -1.24 8.31 31.18
C ARG A 306 -0.03 7.37 31.27
N LYS A 307 1.18 7.92 31.27
CA LYS A 307 2.46 7.19 31.29
C LYS A 307 2.59 6.15 30.18
N ILE A 308 2.17 6.51 28.98
CA ILE A 308 2.28 5.67 27.78
C ILE A 308 3.06 6.41 26.69
N SER A 309 3.69 5.65 25.79
CA SER A 309 4.36 6.21 24.62
C SER A 309 3.34 6.66 23.56
N TRP A 310 3.77 7.49 22.61
CA TRP A 310 2.94 7.88 21.50
C TRP A 310 2.58 6.69 20.60
N LYS A 311 3.52 5.77 20.34
CA LYS A 311 3.25 4.50 19.64
C LYS A 311 2.13 3.71 20.33
N GLN A 312 2.17 3.62 21.66
CA GLN A 312 1.13 2.93 22.43
C GLN A 312 -0.22 3.64 22.36
N GLU A 313 -0.24 4.97 22.34
CA GLU A 313 -1.50 5.72 22.16
C GLU A 313 -2.13 5.45 20.80
N LEU A 314 -1.34 5.50 19.72
CA LEU A 314 -1.83 5.17 18.37
C LEU A 314 -2.38 3.74 18.32
N ALA A 315 -1.65 2.78 18.90
CA ALA A 315 -2.09 1.40 18.99
C ALA A 315 -3.43 1.25 19.75
N ASN A 316 -3.56 1.93 20.88
CA ASN A 316 -4.81 1.89 21.67
C ASN A 316 -6.00 2.44 20.88
N ARG A 317 -5.79 3.46 20.02
CA ARG A 317 -6.83 4.01 19.14
C ARG A 317 -7.28 2.99 18.10
N VAL A 318 -6.33 2.32 17.46
CA VAL A 318 -6.63 1.28 16.45
C VAL A 318 -7.32 0.07 17.09
N VAL A 319 -6.84 -0.41 18.24
CA VAL A 319 -7.47 -1.54 18.95
C VAL A 319 -8.92 -1.21 19.31
N ARG A 320 -9.21 0.02 19.79
CA ARG A 320 -10.60 0.46 20.02
C ARG A 320 -11.43 0.46 18.75
N ALA A 321 -10.89 0.90 17.61
CA ALA A 321 -11.60 0.86 16.35
C ALA A 321 -11.93 -0.57 15.91
N VAL A 322 -11.06 -1.56 16.21
CA VAL A 322 -11.36 -2.99 16.00
C VAL A 322 -12.47 -3.44 16.92
N ASP A 323 -12.43 -3.04 18.21
CA ASP A 323 -13.47 -3.38 19.18
C ASP A 323 -14.85 -2.91 18.77
N ASP A 324 -14.92 -1.67 18.28
CA ASP A 324 -16.19 -1.03 17.90
C ASP A 324 -16.89 -1.76 16.73
N VAL A 325 -16.11 -2.32 15.78
CA VAL A 325 -16.65 -3.02 14.61
C VAL A 325 -16.79 -4.53 14.80
N TRP A 326 -16.16 -5.09 15.83
CA TRP A 326 -16.12 -6.53 16.07
C TRP A 326 -17.48 -7.22 16.04
N PRO A 327 -18.55 -6.72 16.73
CA PRO A 327 -19.85 -7.39 16.73
C PRO A 327 -20.47 -7.48 15.34
N CYS A 328 -20.31 -6.45 14.52
CA CYS A 328 -20.82 -6.43 13.14
C CYS A 328 -20.02 -7.39 12.25
N ALA A 329 -18.70 -7.37 12.35
CA ALA A 329 -17.82 -8.22 11.56
C ALA A 329 -18.06 -9.72 11.86
N GLN A 330 -18.30 -10.08 13.13
CA GLN A 330 -18.60 -11.45 13.53
C GLN A 330 -19.99 -11.93 13.05
N ALA A 331 -20.93 -11.01 12.88
CA ALA A 331 -22.30 -11.34 12.47
C ALA A 331 -22.46 -11.53 10.95
N ASP A 332 -21.56 -11.03 10.13
CA ASP A 332 -21.67 -11.02 8.65
C ASP A 332 -20.52 -11.78 7.96
N VAL A 333 -20.32 -13.03 8.34
CA VAL A 333 -19.25 -13.87 7.78
C VAL A 333 -19.68 -14.51 6.47
N GLN A 334 -19.04 -14.15 5.37
CA GLN A 334 -19.24 -14.68 4.03
C GLN A 334 -18.23 -15.80 3.74
N THR A 335 -18.71 -17.04 3.51
CA THR A 335 -17.84 -18.18 3.20
C THR A 335 -17.65 -18.42 1.72
N ARG A 336 -18.53 -17.87 0.89
CA ARG A 336 -18.49 -17.97 -0.59
C ARG A 336 -18.51 -16.60 -1.25
N PRO A 337 -17.53 -15.73 -0.96
CA PRO A 337 -17.48 -14.41 -1.62
C PRO A 337 -17.17 -14.55 -3.11
N VAL A 338 -17.56 -13.54 -3.91
CA VAL A 338 -16.94 -13.31 -5.21
C VAL A 338 -15.49 -12.89 -4.97
N PHE A 339 -14.53 -13.61 -5.58
CA PHE A 339 -13.14 -13.21 -5.57
C PHE A 339 -12.65 -13.03 -7.01
N ALA A 340 -12.11 -11.86 -7.29
CA ALA A 340 -11.51 -11.55 -8.58
C ALA A 340 -10.22 -10.74 -8.37
N HIS A 341 -9.19 -11.05 -9.17
CA HIS A 341 -7.92 -10.36 -9.17
C HIS A 341 -7.54 -9.93 -10.59
N ARG A 342 -7.10 -8.71 -10.76
CA ARG A 342 -6.60 -8.16 -12.02
C ARG A 342 -5.29 -7.43 -11.79
N THR A 343 -4.32 -7.70 -12.64
CA THR A 343 -3.08 -6.93 -12.73
C THR A 343 -3.19 -5.96 -13.89
N ILE A 344 -2.98 -4.68 -13.62
CA ILE A 344 -2.97 -3.62 -14.63
C ILE A 344 -1.53 -3.16 -14.78
N LYS A 345 -1.01 -3.23 -16.00
CA LYS A 345 0.26 -2.60 -16.37
C LYS A 345 -0.07 -1.39 -17.22
N MET A 346 0.37 -0.22 -16.77
CA MET A 346 0.13 1.04 -17.45
C MET A 346 1.42 1.84 -17.55
N ASP A 347 1.54 2.60 -18.61
CA ASP A 347 2.62 3.56 -18.78
C ASP A 347 2.08 4.95 -18.46
N ILE A 348 2.62 5.57 -17.41
CA ILE A 348 2.21 6.89 -16.94
C ILE A 348 3.20 7.94 -17.42
N PRO A 349 2.75 9.11 -17.97
CA PRO A 349 3.65 10.14 -18.43
C PRO A 349 4.56 10.67 -17.32
N ASN A 350 5.88 10.71 -17.58
CA ASN A 350 6.83 11.37 -16.71
C ASN A 350 6.54 12.88 -16.67
N LYS A 351 6.77 13.54 -15.54
CA LYS A 351 6.55 14.98 -15.36
C LYS A 351 7.27 15.87 -16.41
N ASN A 352 8.46 15.45 -16.83
CA ASN A 352 9.28 16.20 -17.78
C ASN A 352 8.81 16.03 -19.23
N SER A 353 7.92 15.10 -19.51
CA SER A 353 7.39 14.83 -20.85
C SER A 353 6.66 16.03 -21.47
N TYR A 354 6.17 16.95 -20.65
CA TYR A 354 5.43 18.14 -21.08
C TYR A 354 6.33 19.36 -21.33
N ASN A 355 7.57 19.34 -20.84
CA ASN A 355 8.52 20.46 -20.93
C ASN A 355 9.61 20.24 -22.01
N GLU A 356 9.74 19.03 -22.52
CA GLU A 356 10.69 18.71 -23.57
C GLU A 356 9.96 18.66 -24.92
N ALA A 357 10.49 19.36 -25.91
CA ALA A 357 10.05 19.30 -27.32
C ALA A 357 10.41 17.93 -27.94
N ARG A 358 10.09 16.85 -27.26
CA ARG A 358 10.27 15.48 -27.74
C ARG A 358 8.97 14.95 -28.31
N TRP A 359 9.08 14.29 -29.45
CA TRP A 359 7.97 13.67 -30.19
C TRP A 359 7.27 12.54 -29.40
N MET A 360 7.91 12.00 -28.35
CA MET A 360 7.30 11.03 -27.41
C MET A 360 7.67 11.42 -25.97
N PRO A 361 6.68 11.53 -25.08
CA PRO A 361 6.94 11.68 -23.66
C PRO A 361 7.65 10.43 -23.13
N SER A 362 8.64 10.59 -22.22
CA SER A 362 9.14 9.46 -21.46
C SER A 362 8.03 8.94 -20.54
N MET A 363 7.85 7.63 -20.51
CA MET A 363 6.81 6.98 -19.75
C MET A 363 7.41 6.24 -18.56
N VAL A 364 6.65 6.13 -17.48
CA VAL A 364 7.00 5.37 -16.28
C VAL A 364 6.08 4.15 -16.22
N PRO A 365 6.62 2.92 -16.30
CA PRO A 365 5.83 1.72 -16.17
C PRO A 365 5.33 1.58 -14.73
N VAL A 366 4.05 1.31 -14.57
CA VAL A 366 3.40 1.13 -13.26
C VAL A 366 2.58 -0.16 -13.29
N GLU A 367 2.74 -0.98 -12.25
CA GLU A 367 1.96 -2.18 -12.02
C GLU A 367 1.01 -1.95 -10.83
N VAL A 368 -0.25 -2.24 -11.04
CA VAL A 368 -1.32 -2.10 -10.05
C VAL A 368 -2.08 -3.41 -9.96
N HIS A 369 -2.24 -3.94 -8.77
CA HIS A 369 -3.13 -5.07 -8.49
C HIS A 369 -4.46 -4.54 -7.99
N VAL A 370 -5.55 -5.04 -8.57
CA VAL A 370 -6.91 -4.71 -8.15
C VAL A 370 -7.65 -5.99 -7.81
N LEU A 371 -8.21 -6.05 -6.60
CA LEU A 371 -8.95 -7.20 -6.12
C LEU A 371 -10.39 -6.81 -5.79
N ARG A 372 -11.31 -7.75 -6.00
CA ARG A 372 -12.64 -7.80 -5.38
C ARG A 372 -12.69 -9.00 -4.46
N LEU A 373 -13.15 -8.81 -3.22
CA LEU A 373 -13.43 -9.90 -2.29
C LEU A 373 -14.80 -9.63 -1.63
N GLY A 374 -15.85 -10.33 -2.10
CA GLY A 374 -17.22 -10.03 -1.73
C GLY A 374 -17.62 -8.62 -2.19
N ASP A 375 -18.00 -7.77 -1.22
CA ASP A 375 -18.45 -6.41 -1.45
C ASP A 375 -17.33 -5.36 -1.41
N VAL A 376 -16.10 -5.78 -1.10
CA VAL A 376 -14.97 -4.86 -0.96
C VAL A 376 -14.01 -4.95 -2.12
N ALA A 377 -13.30 -3.84 -2.37
CA ALA A 377 -12.21 -3.76 -3.34
C ALA A 377 -10.89 -3.38 -2.67
N MET A 378 -9.79 -3.74 -3.32
CA MET A 378 -8.46 -3.24 -3.01
C MET A 378 -7.79 -2.78 -4.30
N ALA A 379 -7.08 -1.65 -4.24
CA ALA A 379 -6.20 -1.18 -5.32
C ALA A 379 -4.83 -0.84 -4.76
N THR A 380 -3.76 -1.35 -5.40
CA THR A 380 -2.38 -1.08 -5.01
C THR A 380 -1.78 0.01 -5.88
N ASN A 381 -0.65 0.57 -5.44
CA ASN A 381 0.16 1.49 -6.26
C ASN A 381 1.60 1.58 -5.72
N PRO A 382 2.60 1.94 -6.57
CA PRO A 382 4.00 2.00 -6.17
C PRO A 382 4.44 3.38 -5.63
N PHE A 383 3.52 4.29 -5.32
CA PHE A 383 3.85 5.65 -4.93
C PHE A 383 3.71 5.87 -3.42
N GLU A 384 4.38 6.89 -2.90
CA GLU A 384 3.95 7.61 -1.71
C GLU A 384 2.77 8.51 -2.14
N LEU A 385 1.58 7.90 -2.19
CA LEU A 385 0.39 8.46 -2.78
C LEU A 385 -0.22 9.54 -1.87
N PHE A 386 -0.39 10.76 -2.37
CA PHE A 386 -1.10 11.80 -1.61
C PHE A 386 -2.56 11.39 -1.37
N LEU A 387 -3.07 11.70 -0.21
CA LEU A 387 -4.37 11.24 0.30
C LEU A 387 -5.52 11.55 -0.65
N ASP A 388 -5.53 12.72 -1.29
CA ASP A 388 -6.59 13.15 -2.21
C ASP A 388 -6.84 12.11 -3.33
N TYR A 389 -5.79 11.45 -3.83
CA TYR A 389 -5.95 10.40 -4.87
C TYR A 389 -6.58 9.13 -4.30
N GLY A 390 -6.21 8.75 -3.07
CA GLY A 390 -6.86 7.64 -2.37
C GLY A 390 -8.35 7.90 -2.15
N ILE A 391 -8.71 9.09 -1.70
CA ILE A 391 -10.11 9.54 -1.53
C ILE A 391 -10.86 9.50 -2.86
N GLN A 392 -10.25 9.95 -3.96
CA GLN A 392 -10.87 9.91 -5.28
C GLN A 392 -11.15 8.47 -5.75
N ILE A 393 -10.24 7.53 -5.51
CA ILE A 393 -10.46 6.11 -5.84
C ILE A 393 -11.58 5.56 -4.98
N LYS A 394 -11.52 5.75 -3.65
CA LYS A 394 -12.57 5.30 -2.70
C LYS A 394 -13.94 5.86 -3.07
N GLY A 395 -14.05 7.16 -3.29
CA GLY A 395 -15.32 7.84 -3.57
C GLY A 395 -15.95 7.52 -4.93
N ARG A 396 -15.17 7.02 -5.91
CA ARG A 396 -15.63 6.65 -7.26
C ARG A 396 -15.80 5.15 -7.46
N SER A 397 -15.40 4.36 -6.49
CA SER A 397 -15.51 2.90 -6.49
C SER A 397 -16.96 2.46 -6.34
N LYS A 398 -17.36 1.39 -7.04
CA LYS A 398 -18.65 0.69 -6.85
C LYS A 398 -18.63 -0.24 -5.62
N ALA A 399 -17.46 -0.57 -5.06
CA ALA A 399 -17.35 -1.39 -3.87
C ALA A 399 -17.93 -0.65 -2.65
N VAL A 400 -18.51 -1.40 -1.71
CA VAL A 400 -19.01 -0.84 -0.45
C VAL A 400 -17.86 -0.24 0.37
N LEU A 401 -16.69 -0.88 0.33
CA LEU A 401 -15.46 -0.41 0.98
C LEU A 401 -14.27 -0.63 0.05
N THR A 402 -13.36 0.33 -0.04
CA THR A 402 -12.20 0.25 -0.94
C THR A 402 -10.92 0.51 -0.17
N PHE A 403 -10.04 -0.48 -0.16
CA PHE A 403 -8.70 -0.44 0.42
C PHE A 403 -7.72 0.12 -0.60
N ILE A 404 -6.84 1.02 -0.17
CA ILE A 404 -5.72 1.51 -0.98
C ILE A 404 -4.42 1.01 -0.34
N SER A 405 -3.56 0.34 -1.09
CA SER A 405 -2.24 -0.08 -0.62
C SER A 405 -1.16 0.63 -1.42
N GLN A 406 -0.49 1.59 -0.80
CA GLN A 406 0.64 2.30 -1.41
C GLN A 406 1.94 1.49 -1.27
N LEU A 407 3.01 1.91 -1.97
CA LEU A 407 4.34 1.30 -1.94
C LEU A 407 4.29 -0.21 -2.14
N THR A 408 3.48 -0.63 -3.11
CA THR A 408 3.24 -2.03 -3.45
C THR A 408 3.86 -2.33 -4.81
N CYS A 409 4.55 -3.45 -4.92
CA CYS A 409 5.30 -3.97 -6.08
C CYS A 409 6.56 -3.17 -6.45
N ASP A 410 6.63 -1.88 -6.13
CA ASP A 410 7.74 -0.99 -6.44
C ASP A 410 7.69 0.26 -5.55
N SER A 411 8.65 1.18 -5.74
CA SER A 411 8.69 2.51 -5.11
C SER A 411 9.08 3.58 -6.12
N GLN A 412 8.09 4.35 -6.57
CA GLN A 412 8.24 5.39 -7.60
C GLN A 412 8.26 6.83 -7.02
N GLY A 413 8.51 6.95 -5.70
CA GLY A 413 8.54 8.24 -5.00
C GLY A 413 7.16 8.83 -4.77
N TYR A 414 7.12 10.14 -4.50
CA TYR A 414 5.86 10.83 -4.21
C TYR A 414 4.98 10.97 -5.45
N LEU A 415 3.66 10.94 -5.22
CA LEU A 415 2.66 11.33 -6.22
C LEU A 415 1.82 12.50 -5.67
N PRO A 416 2.32 13.75 -5.85
CA PRO A 416 1.69 14.94 -5.29
C PRO A 416 0.49 15.42 -6.10
N THR A 417 -0.42 16.14 -5.42
CA THR A 417 -1.53 16.85 -6.07
C THR A 417 -1.04 18.09 -6.81
N ARG A 418 -1.88 18.63 -7.71
CA ARG A 418 -1.59 19.91 -8.39
C ARG A 418 -1.41 21.05 -7.38
N ARG A 419 -2.20 21.08 -6.32
CA ARG A 419 -2.11 22.07 -5.24
C ARG A 419 -0.74 21.98 -4.56
N ALA A 420 -0.31 20.76 -4.20
CA ALA A 420 0.98 20.55 -3.57
C ALA A 420 2.15 20.98 -4.47
N VAL A 421 2.09 20.68 -5.76
CA VAL A 421 3.13 21.14 -6.72
C VAL A 421 3.19 22.67 -6.80
N ALA A 422 2.05 23.35 -6.77
CA ALA A 422 1.99 24.82 -6.74
C ALA A 422 2.58 25.40 -5.44
N GLY A 423 2.34 24.76 -4.29
CA GLY A 423 2.88 25.18 -2.99
C GLY A 423 4.36 24.87 -2.79
N GLY A 424 4.92 23.91 -3.53
CA GLY A 424 6.34 23.55 -3.47
C GLY A 424 6.70 22.52 -2.39
N ASP A 425 7.98 22.53 -1.99
CA ASP A 425 8.65 21.65 -1.04
C ASP A 425 8.99 20.24 -1.59
N TYR A 426 9.87 19.52 -0.87
CA TYR A 426 10.53 18.31 -1.33
C TYR A 426 9.59 17.21 -1.84
N SER A 427 8.47 16.97 -1.15
CA SER A 427 7.49 15.94 -1.53
C SER A 427 6.69 16.31 -2.78
N ALA A 428 6.65 17.60 -3.11
CA ALA A 428 5.94 18.11 -4.27
C ALA A 428 6.86 18.35 -5.47
N VAL A 429 8.19 18.40 -5.27
CA VAL A 429 9.17 18.59 -6.36
C VAL A 429 9.92 17.30 -6.69
N ASN A 430 10.14 16.41 -5.70
CA ASN A 430 10.80 15.12 -5.88
C ASN A 430 9.81 14.02 -6.31
N HIS A 431 9.20 14.21 -7.45
CA HIS A 431 8.26 13.24 -8.02
C HIS A 431 8.65 12.90 -9.46
N THR A 432 8.34 11.70 -9.89
CA THR A 432 8.63 11.22 -11.25
C THR A 432 7.46 11.49 -12.20
N VAL A 433 6.23 11.28 -11.75
CA VAL A 433 5.05 11.25 -12.60
C VAL A 433 4.24 12.55 -12.59
N GLY A 434 4.09 13.18 -11.44
CA GLY A 434 3.32 14.43 -11.27
C GLY A 434 1.79 14.26 -11.32
N PRO A 435 1.05 15.38 -11.17
CA PRO A 435 -0.41 15.35 -10.98
C PRO A 435 -1.20 14.79 -12.16
N THR A 436 -0.69 14.91 -13.39
CA THR A 436 -1.35 14.33 -14.58
C THR A 436 -1.32 12.82 -14.52
N GLY A 437 -0.19 12.24 -14.11
CA GLY A 437 -0.08 10.79 -13.89
C GLY A 437 -0.93 10.31 -12.72
N GLY A 438 -1.06 11.12 -11.66
CA GLY A 438 -1.97 10.83 -10.56
C GLY A 438 -3.41 10.67 -11.02
N ARG A 439 -3.86 11.50 -11.96
CA ARG A 439 -5.18 11.35 -12.57
C ARG A 439 -5.32 10.05 -13.36
N VAL A 440 -4.31 9.70 -14.16
CA VAL A 440 -4.31 8.42 -14.92
C VAL A 440 -4.39 7.24 -13.97
N LEU A 441 -3.58 7.23 -12.90
CA LEU A 441 -3.62 6.18 -11.87
C LEU A 441 -5.02 6.03 -11.27
N VAL A 442 -5.64 7.13 -10.87
CA VAL A 442 -7.01 7.13 -10.31
C VAL A 442 -8.02 6.58 -11.30
N ASP A 443 -8.02 7.11 -12.53
CA ASP A 443 -9.01 6.75 -13.55
C ASP A 443 -8.93 5.27 -13.93
N GLU A 444 -7.72 4.73 -14.15
CA GLU A 444 -7.53 3.32 -14.49
C GLU A 444 -7.80 2.39 -13.29
N SER A 445 -7.45 2.79 -12.06
CA SER A 445 -7.80 2.03 -10.85
C SER A 445 -9.32 1.94 -10.66
N VAL A 446 -10.03 3.06 -10.77
CA VAL A 446 -11.51 3.10 -10.66
C VAL A 446 -12.16 2.28 -11.75
N LYS A 447 -11.71 2.40 -13.00
CA LYS A 447 -12.21 1.61 -14.13
C LYS A 447 -12.04 0.12 -13.90
N ALA A 448 -10.88 -0.31 -13.42
CA ALA A 448 -10.62 -1.71 -13.13
C ALA A 448 -11.48 -2.22 -11.96
N ILE A 449 -11.57 -1.47 -10.85
CA ILE A 449 -12.47 -1.81 -9.77
C ILE A 449 -13.89 -1.96 -10.30
N ASN A 450 -14.44 -0.92 -10.91
CA ASN A 450 -15.84 -0.88 -11.33
C ASN A 450 -16.19 -1.93 -12.38
N SER A 451 -15.21 -2.42 -13.16
CA SER A 451 -15.41 -3.51 -14.12
C SER A 451 -15.61 -4.89 -13.48
N MET A 452 -15.41 -5.02 -12.16
CA MET A 452 -15.65 -6.25 -11.40
C MET A 452 -17.08 -6.29 -10.81
N TRP A 453 -17.84 -5.21 -10.92
CA TRP A 453 -19.24 -5.11 -10.53
C TRP A 453 -20.13 -4.94 -11.76
N PRO A 454 -21.35 -5.50 -11.74
CA PRO A 454 -22.33 -5.31 -12.80
C PRO A 454 -22.70 -3.85 -13.03
#